data_bc0e83d58905e9be603796615e3db6f5
#
_entry.id   bc0e83d58905e9be603796615e3db6f5
#
_cell.length_a   1.000
_cell.length_b   1.000
_cell.length_c   1.000
_cell.angle_alpha   90.00
_cell.angle_beta   90.00
_cell.angle_gamma   90.00
#
_symmetry.space_group_name_H-M   'P 1'
#
loop_
_entity.id
_entity.type
_entity.pdbx_description
1 polymer ?
#
loop_
_entity_poly.entity_id
_entity_poly.type
_entity_poly.pdbx_seq_one_letter_code
_entity_poly.pdbx_strand_id
1 'polypeptide(L)'
;MRHDSEDISLLVVHNISLPPGQFGGPYIEQFFLGELDANQHSFFKVIAKMRVSAHCVIRRDGEVVQFVPFHLRAWHAGVSSFAGRAKCNDYSIGIELEGSDVVPYTDAQYQALTELTQALMERYPHITLPRITGHQYIAPLRKTDPGLV
;
A
#
# COMPACT_ATOMS: atom_id res chain seq x y z
N MET A 1 -9.24 -13.16 4.54
CA MET A 1 -8.30 -14.09 5.19
C MET A 1 -7.30 -14.63 4.16
N ARG A 2 -6.06 -14.86 4.53
CA ARG A 2 -5.09 -15.53 3.65
C ARG A 2 -5.34 -17.02 3.65
N HIS A 3 -4.98 -17.67 2.54
CA HIS A 3 -5.01 -19.13 2.47
C HIS A 3 -3.95 -19.75 3.41
N ASP A 4 -2.77 -19.10 3.52
CA ASP A 4 -1.67 -19.55 4.35
C ASP A 4 -0.89 -18.33 4.85
N SER A 5 -0.94 -18.06 6.15
CA SER A 5 -0.22 -16.93 6.75
C SER A 5 1.31 -17.13 6.75
N GLU A 6 1.79 -18.37 6.61
CA GLU A 6 3.23 -18.64 6.48
C GLU A 6 3.76 -18.32 5.07
N ASP A 7 2.88 -18.15 4.10
CA ASP A 7 3.22 -17.82 2.72
C ASP A 7 3.34 -16.31 2.48
N ILE A 8 3.63 -15.53 3.50
CA ILE A 8 3.87 -14.09 3.34
C ILE A 8 5.31 -13.91 2.84
N SER A 9 5.45 -13.56 1.56
CA SER A 9 6.74 -13.61 0.87
C SER A 9 7.01 -12.43 -0.07
N LEU A 10 6.15 -11.40 -0.05
CA LEU A 10 6.27 -10.24 -0.94
C LEU A 10 5.88 -8.98 -0.18
N LEU A 11 6.63 -7.91 -0.37
CA LEU A 11 6.28 -6.57 0.11
C LEU A 11 6.02 -5.68 -1.09
N VAL A 12 4.84 -5.08 -1.14
CA VAL A 12 4.44 -4.18 -2.22
C VAL A 12 4.28 -2.77 -1.68
N VAL A 13 5.00 -1.84 -2.28
CA VAL A 13 4.94 -0.43 -1.92
C VAL A 13 4.04 0.29 -2.91
N HIS A 14 3.16 1.12 -2.37
CA HIS A 14 2.20 1.93 -3.11
C HIS A 14 2.33 3.39 -2.71
N ASN A 15 1.66 4.28 -3.44
CA ASN A 15 1.34 5.60 -2.94
C ASN A 15 -0.16 5.87 -3.00
N ILE A 16 -0.61 6.80 -2.19
CA ILE A 16 -1.98 7.27 -2.17
C ILE A 16 -2.03 8.72 -1.69
N SER A 17 -2.89 9.50 -2.32
CA SER A 17 -3.29 10.82 -1.81
C SER A 17 -4.77 11.03 -2.10
N LEU A 18 -5.51 11.60 -1.14
CA LEU A 18 -6.93 11.87 -1.29
C LEU A 18 -7.28 13.26 -0.75
N PRO A 19 -7.83 14.15 -1.56
CA PRO A 19 -7.97 14.03 -3.03
C PRO A 19 -6.59 13.89 -3.71
N PRO A 20 -6.54 13.38 -4.95
CA PRO A 20 -5.25 13.15 -5.61
C PRO A 20 -4.33 14.37 -5.58
N GLY A 21 -3.08 14.17 -5.13
CA GLY A 21 -2.08 15.25 -5.01
C GLY A 21 -2.20 16.10 -3.75
N GLN A 22 -3.17 15.86 -2.89
CA GLN A 22 -3.37 16.58 -1.62
C GLN A 22 -3.00 15.69 -0.45
N PHE A 23 -2.29 16.25 0.54
CA PHE A 23 -1.76 15.49 1.67
C PHE A 23 -2.28 16.05 2.99
N GLY A 24 -2.23 15.22 4.04
CA GLY A 24 -2.49 15.64 5.41
C GLY A 24 -3.93 15.58 5.87
N GLY A 25 -4.87 15.28 4.99
CA GLY A 25 -6.30 15.19 5.36
C GLY A 25 -6.67 13.82 5.96
N PRO A 26 -7.94 13.66 6.35
CA PRO A 26 -8.43 12.42 6.97
C PRO A 26 -8.92 11.38 5.96
N TYR A 27 -8.87 11.68 4.67
CA TYR A 27 -9.61 10.94 3.65
C TYR A 27 -9.02 9.57 3.33
N ILE A 28 -7.70 9.39 3.46
CA ILE A 28 -7.07 8.07 3.25
C ILE A 28 -7.58 7.09 4.30
N GLU A 29 -7.61 7.50 5.57
CA GLU A 29 -8.11 6.67 6.65
C GLU A 29 -9.60 6.35 6.45
N GLN A 30 -10.40 7.36 6.11
CA GLN A 30 -11.82 7.17 5.83
C GLN A 30 -12.02 6.17 4.69
N PHE A 31 -11.22 6.28 3.63
CA PHE A 31 -11.33 5.38 2.48
C PHE A 31 -11.05 3.93 2.87
N PHE A 32 -9.95 3.68 3.58
CA PHE A 32 -9.59 2.32 3.98
C PHE A 32 -10.53 1.73 5.04
N LEU A 33 -11.22 2.57 5.80
CA LEU A 33 -12.23 2.14 6.76
C LEU A 33 -13.63 2.01 6.17
N GLY A 34 -13.80 2.36 4.88
CA GLY A 34 -15.10 2.32 4.23
C GLY A 34 -16.04 3.46 4.63
N GLU A 35 -15.48 4.56 5.14
CA GLU A 35 -16.23 5.70 5.69
C GLU A 35 -16.14 6.97 4.83
N LEU A 36 -15.58 6.85 3.62
CA LEU A 36 -15.38 8.03 2.75
C LEU A 36 -16.71 8.59 2.26
N ASP A 37 -16.93 9.88 2.50
CA ASP A 37 -18.12 10.59 2.04
C ASP A 37 -17.95 10.98 0.57
N ALA A 38 -18.74 10.39 -0.32
CA ALA A 38 -18.72 10.65 -1.74
C ALA A 38 -19.03 12.11 -2.12
N ASN A 39 -19.66 12.87 -1.22
CA ASN A 39 -20.03 14.26 -1.47
C ASN A 39 -18.92 15.26 -1.15
N GLN A 40 -17.82 14.86 -0.53
CA GLN A 40 -16.72 15.75 -0.13
C GLN A 40 -15.84 16.17 -1.32
N HIS A 41 -15.78 15.36 -2.38
CA HIS A 41 -14.98 15.66 -3.56
C HIS A 41 -15.48 14.83 -4.75
N SER A 42 -15.38 15.38 -5.97
CA SER A 42 -15.84 14.67 -7.17
C SER A 42 -15.12 13.34 -7.39
N PHE A 43 -13.83 13.27 -7.09
CA PHE A 43 -13.06 12.03 -7.19
C PHE A 43 -13.57 10.95 -6.23
N PHE A 44 -14.08 11.33 -5.07
CA PHE A 44 -14.60 10.39 -4.08
C PHE A 44 -15.85 9.65 -4.57
N LYS A 45 -16.62 10.26 -5.46
CA LYS A 45 -17.77 9.57 -6.08
C LYS A 45 -17.32 8.36 -6.91
N VAL A 46 -16.12 8.42 -7.46
CA VAL A 46 -15.55 7.32 -8.26
C VAL A 46 -15.11 6.17 -7.37
N ILE A 47 -14.51 6.46 -6.21
CA ILE A 47 -13.81 5.46 -5.40
C ILE A 47 -14.57 5.04 -4.13
N ALA A 48 -15.57 5.79 -3.68
CA ALA A 48 -16.21 5.57 -2.37
C ALA A 48 -16.80 4.17 -2.20
N LYS A 49 -17.19 3.51 -3.29
CA LYS A 49 -17.73 2.14 -3.27
C LYS A 49 -16.70 1.06 -3.48
N MET A 50 -15.45 1.43 -3.77
CA MET A 50 -14.37 0.45 -3.97
C MET A 50 -13.95 -0.13 -2.62
N ARG A 51 -13.69 -1.44 -2.61
CA ARG A 51 -13.14 -2.13 -1.44
C ARG A 51 -11.64 -2.25 -1.61
N VAL A 52 -10.92 -1.25 -1.14
CA VAL A 52 -9.46 -1.20 -1.16
C VAL A 52 -8.97 -1.07 0.27
N SER A 53 -7.94 -1.81 0.60
CA SER A 53 -7.27 -1.74 1.90
C SER A 53 -5.78 -1.99 1.74
N ALA A 54 -5.00 -1.51 2.68
CA ALA A 54 -3.57 -1.82 2.80
C ALA A 54 -3.28 -2.16 4.26
N HIS A 55 -2.17 -2.82 4.51
CA HIS A 55 -1.81 -3.14 5.87
C HIS A 55 -1.43 -1.88 6.65
N CYS A 56 -0.61 -1.02 6.06
CA CYS A 56 -0.18 0.24 6.67
C CYS A 56 -0.19 1.39 5.69
N VAL A 57 -0.36 2.59 6.23
CA VAL A 57 -0.09 3.86 5.54
C VAL A 57 1.01 4.58 6.30
N ILE A 58 2.00 5.11 5.59
CA ILE A 58 3.05 5.97 6.15
C ILE A 58 2.77 7.40 5.69
N ARG A 59 2.43 8.27 6.62
CA ARG A 59 2.07 9.65 6.33
C ARG A 59 3.33 10.48 6.06
N ARG A 60 3.15 11.70 5.54
CA ARG A 60 4.26 12.59 5.17
C ARG A 60 5.24 12.87 6.30
N ASP A 61 4.77 12.87 7.55
CA ASP A 61 5.61 13.07 8.75
C ASP A 61 6.27 11.80 9.26
N GLY A 62 6.06 10.68 8.60
CA GLY A 62 6.58 9.37 9.00
C GLY A 62 5.67 8.57 9.93
N GLU A 63 4.51 9.11 10.31
CA GLU A 63 3.55 8.36 11.12
C GLU A 63 3.09 7.11 10.38
N VAL A 64 3.15 5.97 11.06
CA VAL A 64 2.68 4.68 10.52
C VAL A 64 1.31 4.37 11.12
N VAL A 65 0.31 4.21 10.26
CA VAL A 65 -1.05 3.85 10.66
C VAL A 65 -1.36 2.47 10.10
N GLN A 66 -1.71 1.53 10.97
CA GLN A 66 -2.04 0.16 10.57
C GLN A 66 -3.55 -0.03 10.49
N PHE A 67 -4.02 -0.60 9.38
CA PHE A 67 -5.44 -0.86 9.13
C PHE A 67 -5.77 -2.36 9.14
N VAL A 68 -4.82 -3.20 8.73
CA VAL A 68 -5.03 -4.65 8.62
C VAL A 68 -3.88 -5.36 9.30
N PRO A 69 -4.12 -6.34 10.17
CA PRO A 69 -3.05 -7.18 10.71
C PRO A 69 -2.29 -7.88 9.59
N PHE A 70 -0.98 -8.00 9.72
CA PHE A 70 -0.13 -8.52 8.64
C PHE A 70 -0.45 -9.97 8.27
N HIS A 71 -0.93 -10.77 9.20
CA HIS A 71 -1.30 -12.17 8.91
C HIS A 71 -2.60 -12.30 8.13
N LEU A 72 -3.36 -11.22 8.00
CA LEU A 72 -4.58 -11.18 7.18
C LEU A 72 -4.29 -10.59 5.81
N ARG A 73 -5.14 -10.91 4.85
CA ARG A 73 -5.05 -10.37 3.50
C ARG A 73 -5.64 -8.97 3.45
N ALA A 74 -4.93 -8.04 2.80
CA ALA A 74 -5.48 -6.75 2.42
C ALA A 74 -5.71 -6.70 0.91
N TRP A 75 -6.59 -5.82 0.47
CA TRP A 75 -6.99 -5.68 -0.93
C TRP A 75 -6.28 -4.47 -1.55
N HIS A 76 -4.98 -4.63 -1.89
CA HIS A 76 -4.13 -3.52 -2.37
C HIS A 76 -3.56 -3.72 -3.77
N ALA A 77 -3.42 -4.96 -4.24
CA ALA A 77 -2.70 -5.24 -5.49
C ALA A 77 -3.61 -5.34 -6.71
N GLY A 78 -4.85 -5.79 -6.54
CA GLY A 78 -5.75 -6.05 -7.66
C GLY A 78 -5.22 -7.15 -8.56
N VAL A 79 -5.53 -7.06 -9.86
CA VAL A 79 -5.00 -7.98 -10.87
C VAL A 79 -3.50 -7.74 -10.98
N SER A 80 -2.72 -8.75 -10.65
CA SER A 80 -1.26 -8.60 -10.47
C SER A 80 -0.54 -9.93 -10.58
N SER A 81 0.78 -9.87 -10.81
CA SER A 81 1.64 -11.04 -10.75
C SER A 81 3.05 -10.65 -10.35
N PHE A 82 3.75 -11.58 -9.69
CA PHE A 82 5.15 -11.43 -9.34
C PHE A 82 5.86 -12.77 -9.55
N ALA A 83 6.98 -12.75 -10.29
CA ALA A 83 7.78 -13.94 -10.61
C ALA A 83 6.91 -15.11 -11.12
N GLY A 84 5.91 -14.82 -11.94
CA GLY A 84 5.02 -15.81 -12.53
C GLY A 84 3.85 -16.23 -11.66
N ARG A 85 3.73 -15.72 -10.42
CA ARG A 85 2.62 -16.03 -9.53
C ARG A 85 1.62 -14.87 -9.51
N ALA A 86 0.36 -15.17 -9.83
CA ALA A 86 -0.75 -14.22 -9.81
C ALA A 86 -1.27 -13.97 -8.39
N LYS A 87 -2.25 -13.07 -8.26
CA LYS A 87 -2.98 -12.80 -7.02
C LYS A 87 -2.07 -12.41 -5.88
N CYS A 88 -1.29 -11.35 -6.08
CA CYS A 88 -0.30 -10.89 -5.11
C CYS A 88 -0.88 -10.60 -3.73
N ASN A 89 -2.17 -10.23 -3.61
CA ASN A 89 -2.80 -10.06 -2.29
C ASN A 89 -2.69 -11.29 -1.41
N ASP A 90 -2.65 -12.49 -2.00
CA ASP A 90 -2.67 -13.74 -1.23
C ASP A 90 -1.37 -13.98 -0.45
N TYR A 91 -0.25 -13.40 -0.88
CA TYR A 91 1.07 -13.66 -0.31
C TYR A 91 1.89 -12.40 -0.03
N SER A 92 1.28 -11.21 -0.06
CA SER A 92 2.01 -9.95 0.11
C SER A 92 1.50 -9.13 1.29
N ILE A 93 2.35 -8.21 1.71
CA ILE A 93 2.00 -7.10 2.58
C ILE A 93 2.03 -5.84 1.72
N GLY A 94 0.99 -5.02 1.82
CA GLY A 94 0.87 -3.74 1.12
C GLY A 94 1.11 -2.57 2.06
N ILE A 95 2.05 -1.70 1.70
CA ILE A 95 2.33 -0.46 2.42
C ILE A 95 2.09 0.71 1.48
N GLU A 96 1.27 1.65 1.92
CA GLU A 96 0.98 2.89 1.21
C GLU A 96 1.81 4.04 1.75
N LEU A 97 2.50 4.75 0.86
CA LEU A 97 3.13 6.04 1.20
C LEU A 97 2.16 7.17 0.83
N GLU A 98 1.85 8.04 1.77
CA GLU A 98 1.08 9.25 1.45
C GLU A 98 1.89 10.11 0.50
N GLY A 99 1.43 10.23 -0.76
CA GLY A 99 2.19 10.92 -1.78
C GLY A 99 1.60 10.74 -3.16
N SER A 100 2.42 11.04 -4.16
CA SER A 100 2.09 10.88 -5.57
C SER A 100 3.33 10.41 -6.34
N ASP A 101 3.13 10.02 -7.59
CA ASP A 101 4.22 9.52 -8.44
C ASP A 101 5.29 10.58 -8.75
N VAL A 102 4.94 11.87 -8.61
CA VAL A 102 5.78 12.98 -9.09
C VAL A 102 6.27 13.90 -7.98
N VAL A 103 5.83 13.71 -6.76
CA VAL A 103 6.29 14.48 -5.59
C VAL A 103 7.23 13.61 -4.77
N PRO A 104 8.46 14.05 -4.49
CA PRO A 104 9.38 13.26 -3.66
C PRO A 104 8.78 12.93 -2.30
N TYR A 105 9.01 11.69 -1.84
CA TYR A 105 8.63 11.31 -0.49
C TYR A 105 9.56 12.01 0.51
N THR A 106 9.09 12.19 1.74
CA THR A 106 9.88 12.85 2.77
C THR A 106 10.94 11.91 3.35
N ASP A 107 11.98 12.49 3.94
CA ASP A 107 13.00 11.70 4.65
C ASP A 107 12.36 10.89 5.79
N ALA A 108 11.39 11.47 6.48
CA ALA A 108 10.65 10.78 7.54
C ALA A 108 9.92 9.54 7.00
N GLN A 109 9.35 9.62 5.80
CA GLN A 109 8.71 8.47 5.16
C GLN A 109 9.72 7.38 4.80
N TYR A 110 10.87 7.74 4.24
CA TYR A 110 11.91 6.76 3.91
C TYR A 110 12.44 6.09 5.16
N GLN A 111 12.66 6.84 6.23
CA GLN A 111 13.11 6.28 7.49
C GLN A 111 12.09 5.30 8.07
N ALA A 112 10.82 5.69 8.12
CA ALA A 112 9.75 4.83 8.63
C ALA A 112 9.58 3.57 7.78
N LEU A 113 9.65 3.71 6.45
CA LEU A 113 9.56 2.57 5.53
C LEU A 113 10.73 1.61 5.73
N THR A 114 11.94 2.11 5.92
CA THR A 114 13.13 1.29 6.16
C THR A 114 12.98 0.49 7.46
N GLU A 115 12.59 1.14 8.53
CA GLU A 115 12.42 0.50 9.84
C GLU A 115 11.31 -0.56 9.80
N LEU A 116 10.17 -0.22 9.19
CA LEU A 116 9.06 -1.15 9.06
C LEU A 116 9.44 -2.35 8.19
N THR A 117 10.13 -2.11 7.08
CA THR A 117 10.57 -3.16 6.16
C THR A 117 11.54 -4.13 6.87
N GLN A 118 12.48 -3.61 7.64
CA GLN A 118 13.41 -4.46 8.41
C GLN A 118 12.67 -5.33 9.42
N ALA A 119 11.71 -4.76 10.14
CA ALA A 119 10.91 -5.51 11.10
C ALA A 119 10.08 -6.60 10.43
N LEU A 120 9.50 -6.30 9.26
CA LEU A 120 8.71 -7.27 8.49
C LEU A 120 9.58 -8.40 7.94
N MET A 121 10.79 -8.11 7.48
CA MET A 121 11.72 -9.14 7.00
C MET A 121 12.16 -10.09 8.13
N GLU A 122 12.30 -9.58 9.34
CA GLU A 122 12.60 -10.42 10.51
C GLU A 122 11.42 -11.32 10.87
N ARG A 123 10.21 -10.78 10.85
CA ARG A 123 9.00 -11.53 11.21
C ARG A 123 8.56 -12.50 10.11
N TYR A 124 8.77 -12.12 8.84
CA TYR A 124 8.40 -12.89 7.66
C TYR A 124 9.63 -13.13 6.79
N PRO A 125 10.46 -14.14 7.11
CA PRO A 125 11.78 -14.33 6.47
C PRO A 125 11.73 -14.64 4.98
N HIS A 126 10.57 -15.04 4.45
CA HIS A 126 10.41 -15.25 3.01
C HIS A 126 10.35 -13.94 2.23
N ILE A 127 10.16 -12.80 2.89
CA ILE A 127 10.34 -11.49 2.27
C ILE A 127 11.85 -11.19 2.27
N THR A 128 12.47 -11.42 1.12
CA THR A 128 13.88 -11.12 0.88
C THR A 128 14.00 -9.82 0.08
N LEU A 129 15.20 -9.25 -0.04
CA LEU A 129 15.39 -8.00 -0.77
C LEU A 129 14.83 -8.04 -2.20
N PRO A 130 15.04 -9.11 -3.01
CA PRO A 130 14.44 -9.18 -4.34
C PRO A 130 12.91 -9.26 -4.36
N ARG A 131 12.29 -9.46 -3.22
CA ARG A 131 10.84 -9.59 -3.07
C ARG A 131 10.22 -8.36 -2.42
N ILE A 132 10.90 -7.24 -2.51
CA ILE A 132 10.37 -5.91 -2.18
C ILE A 132 10.19 -5.18 -3.50
N THR A 133 8.96 -4.77 -3.81
CA THR A 133 8.63 -4.24 -5.14
C THR A 133 7.60 -3.11 -5.05
N GLY A 134 7.39 -2.43 -6.17
CA GLY A 134 6.33 -1.44 -6.31
C GLY A 134 5.12 -1.99 -7.05
N HIS A 135 3.97 -1.37 -6.85
CA HIS A 135 2.73 -1.75 -7.53
C HIS A 135 2.90 -1.73 -9.05
N GLN A 136 3.66 -0.76 -9.58
CA GLN A 136 3.94 -0.64 -11.01
C GLN A 136 4.60 -1.87 -11.61
N TYR A 137 5.38 -2.62 -10.84
CA TYR A 137 6.09 -3.80 -11.33
C TYR A 137 5.27 -5.08 -11.28
N ILE A 138 4.22 -5.14 -10.48
CA ILE A 138 3.33 -6.30 -10.40
C ILE A 138 2.06 -6.12 -11.22
N ALA A 139 1.80 -4.90 -11.69
CA ALA A 139 0.67 -4.56 -12.56
C ALA A 139 1.10 -3.48 -13.57
N PRO A 140 2.12 -3.73 -14.42
CA PRO A 140 2.80 -2.69 -15.20
C PRO A 140 1.92 -2.00 -16.24
N LEU A 141 0.89 -2.68 -16.73
CA LEU A 141 -0.04 -2.10 -17.71
C LEU A 141 -1.16 -1.29 -17.09
N ARG A 142 -1.27 -1.30 -15.76
CA ARG A 142 -2.41 -0.74 -15.05
C ARG A 142 -2.01 0.27 -13.98
N LYS A 143 -0.81 0.15 -13.40
CA LYS A 143 -0.37 0.94 -12.23
C LYS A 143 0.99 1.58 -12.45
N THR A 144 1.17 2.75 -11.87
CA THR A 144 2.41 3.54 -11.93
C THR A 144 3.02 3.79 -10.54
N ASP A 145 2.26 3.58 -9.48
CA ASP A 145 2.73 3.82 -8.12
C ASP A 145 3.74 2.77 -7.66
N PRO A 146 4.70 3.09 -6.82
CA PRO A 146 4.89 4.37 -6.14
C PRO A 146 5.66 5.44 -6.93
N GLY A 147 5.86 5.30 -8.22
CA GLY A 147 6.58 6.24 -9.05
C GLY A 147 8.08 6.00 -9.09
N LEU A 148 8.81 6.96 -9.64
CA LEU A 148 10.27 6.89 -9.82
C LEU A 148 11.02 7.82 -8.86
N VAL A 149 10.35 8.54 -7.97
CA VAL A 149 10.96 9.51 -7.07
C VAL A 149 11.02 9.02 -5.63
#